data_f97a0a51fe88ecf813ddf4e3b106c20d
#
_entry.id   f97a0a51fe88ecf813ddf4e3b106c20d
#
_cell.length_a   1.000
_cell.length_b   1.000
_cell.length_c   1.000
_cell.angle_alpha   90.00
_cell.angle_beta   90.00
_cell.angle_gamma   90.00
#
_symmetry.space_group_name_H-M   'P 1'
#
loop_
_entity.id
_entity.type
_entity.pdbx_description
1 polymer ?
#
loop_
_entity_poly.entity_id
_entity_poly.type
_entity_poly.pdbx_seq_one_letter_code
_entity_poly.pdbx_strand_id
1 'polypeptide(L)'
;MRLDKYLCDALGATRKQATKIIKSGEVTINGEVQKSGSFKVPEGGVVQWDGRDVGKPGPRYIMLYKPADFVCSHEDGHNPTAFVLLDEPKVENLHFAGRLDVDTTGLVLITDDGQWSHRITSPKHKCEKTYRVWLVDAIEPDYVEKFAQGIELRNEREPTLPAHLEIVNEAENEVLLTIVEGKYHQVKRMFAALGNKVEHLHRERIGSIVLDEALEPGDYRVLTEEEVESVLK
;
A
#
# COMPACT_ATOMS: atom_id res chain seq x y z
N MET A 1 4.32 -23.20 14.88
CA MET A 1 5.61 -22.77 14.26
C MET A 1 6.77 -23.05 15.20
N ARG A 2 8.01 -23.29 14.73
CA ARG A 2 9.19 -23.43 15.61
C ARG A 2 9.58 -22.05 16.16
N LEU A 3 10.06 -22.00 17.41
CA LEU A 3 10.44 -20.75 18.08
C LEU A 3 11.57 -20.00 17.36
N ASP A 4 12.58 -20.71 16.84
CA ASP A 4 13.66 -20.08 16.06
C ASP A 4 13.12 -19.39 14.80
N LYS A 5 12.18 -20.02 14.10
CA LYS A 5 11.52 -19.41 12.93
C LYS A 5 10.60 -18.25 13.36
N TYR A 6 9.84 -18.42 14.46
CA TYR A 6 8.98 -17.36 14.99
C TYR A 6 9.75 -16.07 15.24
N LEU A 7 10.89 -16.16 15.95
CA LEU A 7 11.73 -14.99 16.23
C LEU A 7 12.41 -14.42 14.97
N CYS A 8 12.77 -15.28 14.01
CA CYS A 8 13.28 -14.79 12.72
C CYS A 8 12.23 -13.97 11.98
N ASP A 9 10.98 -14.42 11.96
CA ASP A 9 9.92 -13.79 11.21
C ASP A 9 9.39 -12.54 11.94
N ALA A 10 9.24 -12.59 13.27
CA ALA A 10 8.71 -11.49 14.06
C ALA A 10 9.70 -10.34 14.32
N LEU A 11 11.00 -10.67 14.52
CA LEU A 11 12.04 -9.67 14.84
C LEU A 11 12.93 -9.30 13.64
N GLY A 12 12.69 -9.87 12.46
CA GLY A 12 13.63 -9.70 11.36
C GLY A 12 15.01 -10.34 11.59
N ALA A 13 15.16 -11.15 12.62
CA ALA A 13 16.43 -11.72 13.03
C ALA A 13 16.92 -12.84 12.09
N THR A 14 18.24 -12.95 11.91
CA THR A 14 18.82 -14.13 11.29
C THR A 14 18.69 -15.36 12.21
N ARG A 15 18.75 -16.57 11.66
CA ARG A 15 18.74 -17.81 12.48
C ARG A 15 19.81 -17.83 13.57
N LYS A 16 21.00 -17.28 13.29
CA LYS A 16 22.09 -17.17 14.26
C LYS A 16 21.74 -16.24 15.40
N GLN A 17 21.15 -15.09 15.11
CA GLN A 17 20.65 -14.13 16.11
C GLN A 17 19.51 -14.72 16.94
N ALA A 18 18.49 -15.30 16.30
CA ALA A 18 17.39 -15.96 16.99
C ALA A 18 17.90 -17.07 17.94
N THR A 19 18.86 -17.87 17.51
CA THR A 19 19.48 -18.91 18.36
C THR A 19 20.19 -18.30 19.55
N LYS A 20 20.89 -17.16 19.39
CA LYS A 20 21.55 -16.46 20.48
C LYS A 20 20.53 -15.90 21.50
N ILE A 21 19.47 -15.27 21.00
CA ILE A 21 18.35 -14.74 21.82
C ILE A 21 17.70 -15.86 22.62
N ILE A 22 17.40 -17.01 22.02
CA ILE A 22 16.79 -18.15 22.70
C ILE A 22 17.72 -18.72 23.78
N LYS A 23 19.01 -18.81 23.50
CA LYS A 23 20.00 -19.35 24.43
C LYS A 23 20.29 -18.43 25.62
N SER A 24 20.06 -17.09 25.51
CA SER A 24 20.24 -16.16 26.64
C SER A 24 19.26 -16.45 27.79
N GLY A 25 18.13 -17.12 27.48
CA GLY A 25 17.12 -17.43 28.48
C GLY A 25 16.14 -16.28 28.76
N GLU A 26 16.16 -15.26 27.93
CA GLU A 26 15.28 -14.09 28.02
C GLU A 26 13.95 -14.28 27.26
N VAL A 27 13.81 -15.39 26.52
CA VAL A 27 12.60 -15.71 25.77
C VAL A 27 11.66 -16.53 26.62
N THR A 28 10.43 -16.07 26.75
CA THR A 28 9.35 -16.82 27.40
C THR A 28 8.23 -17.11 26.43
N ILE A 29 7.51 -18.22 26.66
CA ILE A 29 6.26 -18.55 25.98
C ILE A 29 5.21 -18.77 27.06
N ASN A 30 4.15 -17.97 27.06
CA ASN A 30 3.12 -17.96 28.10
C ASN A 30 3.72 -17.79 29.52
N GLY A 31 4.79 -17.02 29.66
CA GLY A 31 5.51 -16.78 30.90
C GLY A 31 6.58 -17.81 31.27
N GLU A 32 6.70 -18.93 30.54
CA GLU A 32 7.71 -19.96 30.78
C GLU A 32 8.94 -19.76 29.89
N VAL A 33 10.13 -19.78 30.47
CA VAL A 33 11.40 -19.61 29.74
C VAL A 33 11.64 -20.76 28.79
N GLN A 34 11.93 -20.45 27.53
CA GLN A 34 12.29 -21.41 26.49
C GLN A 34 13.74 -21.19 25.99
N LYS A 35 14.52 -22.29 26.01
CA LYS A 35 15.91 -22.28 25.53
C LYS A 35 16.12 -23.14 24.28
N SER A 36 15.06 -23.78 23.77
CA SER A 36 15.11 -24.61 22.58
C SER A 36 14.49 -23.95 21.37
N GLY A 37 15.27 -23.64 20.33
CA GLY A 37 14.77 -23.11 19.08
C GLY A 37 13.84 -24.04 18.31
N SER A 38 13.88 -25.34 18.59
CA SER A 38 12.98 -26.32 17.98
C SER A 38 11.62 -26.42 18.68
N PHE A 39 11.45 -25.77 19.84
CA PHE A 39 10.16 -25.74 20.53
C PHE A 39 9.07 -25.22 19.60
N LYS A 40 7.93 -25.88 19.58
CA LYS A 40 6.77 -25.44 18.79
C LYS A 40 5.94 -24.47 19.61
N VAL A 41 5.91 -23.21 19.19
CA VAL A 41 5.01 -22.20 19.76
C VAL A 41 3.57 -22.66 19.54
N PRO A 42 2.76 -22.79 20.63
CA PRO A 42 1.35 -23.17 20.51
C PRO A 42 0.56 -22.10 19.72
N GLU A 43 -0.59 -22.51 19.20
CA GLU A 43 -1.53 -21.54 18.62
C GLU A 43 -2.05 -20.62 19.73
N GLY A 44 -2.02 -19.30 19.48
CA GLY A 44 -2.38 -18.31 20.51
C GLY A 44 -1.33 -18.12 21.61
N GLY A 45 -0.18 -18.80 21.55
CA GLY A 45 0.89 -18.64 22.54
C GLY A 45 1.52 -17.25 22.48
N VAL A 46 1.66 -16.59 23.64
CA VAL A 46 2.32 -15.28 23.79
C VAL A 46 3.82 -15.52 23.92
N VAL A 47 4.59 -15.04 22.95
CA VAL A 47 6.05 -15.07 22.98
C VAL A 47 6.57 -13.70 23.44
N GLN A 48 7.43 -13.71 24.47
CA GLN A 48 8.07 -12.50 24.96
C GLN A 48 9.58 -12.63 24.88
N TRP A 49 10.26 -11.52 24.65
CA TRP A 49 11.72 -11.40 24.75
C TRP A 49 12.04 -10.18 25.60
N ASP A 50 12.88 -10.36 26.62
CA ASP A 50 13.22 -9.35 27.60
C ASP A 50 11.98 -8.65 28.21
N GLY A 51 10.94 -9.48 28.51
CA GLY A 51 9.68 -9.02 29.08
C GLY A 51 8.74 -8.27 28.13
N ARG A 52 9.11 -8.10 26.86
CA ARG A 52 8.28 -7.45 25.84
C ARG A 52 7.67 -8.46 24.90
N ASP A 53 6.40 -8.26 24.54
CA ASP A 53 5.73 -9.11 23.58
C ASP A 53 6.42 -9.03 22.22
N VAL A 54 6.77 -10.21 21.73
CA VAL A 54 7.21 -10.37 20.34
C VAL A 54 5.97 -10.64 19.52
N GLY A 55 5.53 -9.71 18.71
CA GLY A 55 4.30 -9.79 17.93
C GLY A 55 4.16 -11.09 17.15
N LYS A 56 2.94 -11.49 16.85
CA LYS A 56 2.66 -12.71 16.09
C LYS A 56 3.22 -12.59 14.67
N PRO A 57 4.10 -13.49 14.21
CA PRO A 57 4.55 -13.46 12.84
C PRO A 57 3.38 -13.77 11.90
N GLY A 58 3.23 -12.95 10.92
CA GLY A 58 2.19 -13.06 9.90
C GLY A 58 2.51 -12.13 8.74
N PRO A 59 1.72 -12.14 7.70
CA PRO A 59 1.85 -11.16 6.64
C PRO A 59 1.63 -9.75 7.19
N ARG A 60 2.38 -8.81 6.66
CA ARG A 60 2.30 -7.39 7.02
C ARG A 60 1.42 -6.66 6.01
N TYR A 61 0.62 -5.75 6.51
CA TYR A 61 -0.26 -4.91 5.70
C TYR A 61 -0.12 -3.48 6.18
N ILE A 62 0.46 -2.63 5.36
CA ILE A 62 0.89 -1.29 5.73
C ILE A 62 0.20 -0.27 4.83
N MET A 63 -0.32 0.77 5.44
CA MET A 63 -0.77 2.00 4.79
C MET A 63 0.36 3.01 4.90
N LEU A 64 0.83 3.54 3.76
CA LEU A 64 1.79 4.62 3.69
C LEU A 64 1.12 5.85 3.05
N TYR A 65 1.28 7.02 3.66
CA TYR A 65 1.04 8.28 2.97
C TYR A 65 2.30 8.67 2.17
N LYS A 66 2.34 8.26 0.90
CA LYS A 66 3.48 8.54 0.04
C LYS A 66 3.57 10.04 -0.29
N PRO A 67 4.66 10.74 0.04
CA PRO A 67 4.91 12.10 -0.45
C PRO A 67 5.35 12.08 -1.93
N ALA A 68 5.44 13.25 -2.55
CA ALA A 68 6.10 13.41 -3.84
C ALA A 68 7.60 13.07 -3.76
N ASP A 69 8.23 12.90 -4.90
CA ASP A 69 9.67 12.65 -5.08
C ASP A 69 10.17 11.27 -4.61
N PHE A 70 9.26 10.34 -4.28
CA PHE A 70 9.57 8.95 -3.99
C PHE A 70 8.95 8.02 -5.03
N VAL A 71 9.68 6.96 -5.40
CA VAL A 71 9.19 5.93 -6.33
C VAL A 71 8.67 4.69 -5.61
N CYS A 72 7.66 4.04 -6.18
CA CYS A 72 7.15 2.75 -5.74
C CYS A 72 7.91 1.61 -6.43
N SER A 73 9.20 1.46 -6.12
CA SER A 73 10.06 0.37 -6.61
C SER A 73 11.09 0.02 -5.55
N HIS A 74 11.75 -1.14 -5.66
CA HIS A 74 12.86 -1.50 -4.76
C HIS A 74 14.13 -0.71 -5.07
N GLU A 75 14.34 -0.37 -6.33
CA GLU A 75 15.52 0.35 -6.81
C GLU A 75 15.09 1.39 -7.85
N ASP A 76 15.75 2.53 -7.84
CA ASP A 76 15.67 3.57 -8.87
C ASP A 76 17.00 4.30 -8.93
N GLY A 77 17.43 4.69 -10.15
CA GLY A 77 18.73 5.34 -10.37
C GLY A 77 18.75 6.83 -10.02
N HIS A 78 17.60 7.46 -9.79
CA HIS A 78 17.51 8.91 -9.65
C HIS A 78 16.71 9.36 -8.42
N ASN A 79 15.68 8.60 -8.01
CA ASN A 79 14.80 8.99 -6.92
C ASN A 79 14.88 7.98 -5.76
N PRO A 80 14.72 8.44 -4.52
CA PRO A 80 14.62 7.53 -3.38
C PRO A 80 13.38 6.64 -3.50
N THR A 81 13.49 5.41 -3.06
CA THR A 81 12.35 4.50 -3.01
C THR A 81 11.49 4.81 -1.79
N ALA A 82 10.16 4.63 -1.90
CA ALA A 82 9.27 4.85 -0.77
C ALA A 82 9.49 3.85 0.38
N PHE A 83 10.26 2.78 0.17
CA PHE A 83 10.65 1.88 1.24
C PHE A 83 11.59 2.49 2.28
N VAL A 84 12.34 3.56 1.95
CA VAL A 84 13.22 4.23 2.94
C VAL A 84 12.42 4.97 4.03
N LEU A 85 11.13 5.19 3.81
CA LEU A 85 10.23 5.80 4.79
C LEU A 85 9.77 4.82 5.88
N LEU A 86 10.03 3.51 5.69
CA LEU A 86 9.59 2.46 6.61
C LEU A 86 10.70 2.07 7.58
N ASP A 87 10.40 2.09 8.88
CA ASP A 87 11.23 1.47 9.92
C ASP A 87 10.74 0.04 10.21
N GLU A 88 10.80 -0.81 9.20
CA GLU A 88 10.30 -2.18 9.23
C GLU A 88 11.42 -3.20 9.02
N PRO A 89 11.39 -4.33 9.74
CA PRO A 89 12.35 -5.39 9.48
C PRO A 89 12.09 -6.05 8.11
N LYS A 90 13.18 -6.48 7.44
CA LYS A 90 13.10 -7.20 6.15
C LYS A 90 12.24 -6.48 5.11
N VAL A 91 12.47 -5.19 4.94
CA VAL A 91 11.78 -4.35 3.94
C VAL A 91 11.91 -4.93 2.54
N GLU A 92 12.98 -5.64 2.24
CA GLU A 92 13.22 -6.33 0.97
C GLU A 92 12.18 -7.41 0.62
N ASN A 93 11.41 -7.88 1.61
CA ASN A 93 10.32 -8.84 1.39
C ASN A 93 8.97 -8.16 1.11
N LEU A 94 8.88 -6.85 1.37
CA LEU A 94 7.67 -6.08 1.11
C LEU A 94 7.56 -5.70 -0.36
N HIS A 95 6.35 -5.53 -0.84
CA HIS A 95 6.07 -5.01 -2.17
C HIS A 95 4.85 -4.08 -2.16
N PHE A 96 4.76 -3.21 -3.14
CA PHE A 96 3.64 -2.29 -3.30
C PHE A 96 2.42 -2.99 -3.89
N ALA A 97 1.29 -2.92 -3.22
CA ALA A 97 -0.01 -3.33 -3.76
C ALA A 97 -0.63 -2.18 -4.56
N GLY A 98 -0.05 -1.91 -5.72
CA GLY A 98 -0.39 -0.79 -6.58
C GLY A 98 0.53 0.42 -6.37
N ARG A 99 1.11 0.89 -7.47
CA ARG A 99 2.10 1.97 -7.47
C ARG A 99 1.46 3.32 -7.67
N LEU A 100 2.19 4.36 -7.25
CA LEU A 100 2.01 5.75 -7.61
C LEU A 100 3.25 6.25 -8.35
N ASP A 101 3.06 7.22 -9.22
CA ASP A 101 4.14 7.92 -9.91
C ASP A 101 4.96 8.74 -8.90
N VAL A 102 6.16 9.16 -9.29
CA VAL A 102 7.10 9.90 -8.44
C VAL A 102 6.47 11.19 -7.90
N ASP A 103 5.75 11.92 -8.72
CA ASP A 103 5.09 13.20 -8.42
C ASP A 103 3.66 13.05 -7.85
N THR A 104 3.13 11.82 -7.76
CA THR A 104 1.81 11.53 -7.21
C THR A 104 1.91 11.22 -5.72
N THR A 105 1.01 11.77 -4.93
CA THR A 105 0.97 11.61 -3.47
C THR A 105 -0.19 10.71 -3.02
N GLY A 106 -0.22 10.37 -1.74
CA GLY A 106 -1.37 9.74 -1.10
C GLY A 106 -1.19 8.27 -0.78
N LEU A 107 -2.30 7.56 -0.71
CA LEU A 107 -2.39 6.19 -0.22
C LEU A 107 -1.60 5.20 -1.07
N VAL A 108 -0.65 4.54 -0.45
CA VAL A 108 0.03 3.36 -0.98
C VAL A 108 -0.09 2.22 0.02
N LEU A 109 -0.49 1.06 -0.47
CA LEU A 109 -0.56 -0.17 0.33
C LEU A 109 0.67 -1.02 0.07
N ILE A 110 1.26 -1.54 1.14
CA ILE A 110 2.52 -2.30 1.12
C ILE A 110 2.30 -3.59 1.92
N THR A 111 2.77 -4.71 1.41
CA THR A 111 2.58 -6.02 2.04
C THR A 111 3.65 -7.02 1.59
N ASP A 112 3.76 -8.14 2.32
CA ASP A 112 4.46 -9.36 1.88
C ASP A 112 3.48 -10.50 1.52
N ASP A 113 2.16 -10.22 1.48
CA ASP A 113 1.13 -11.13 1.00
C ASP A 113 0.82 -10.90 -0.49
N GLY A 114 1.42 -11.74 -1.36
CA GLY A 114 1.21 -11.64 -2.81
C GLY A 114 -0.23 -11.92 -3.25
N GLN A 115 -1.00 -12.73 -2.51
CA GLN A 115 -2.38 -13.03 -2.87
C GLN A 115 -3.29 -11.82 -2.58
N TRP A 116 -3.11 -11.20 -1.42
CA TRP A 116 -3.82 -9.99 -1.04
C TRP A 116 -3.50 -8.84 -2.00
N SER A 117 -2.22 -8.61 -2.28
CA SER A 117 -1.77 -7.61 -3.25
C SER A 117 -2.37 -7.83 -4.65
N HIS A 118 -2.45 -9.09 -5.08
CA HIS A 118 -3.04 -9.43 -6.39
C HIS A 118 -4.53 -9.07 -6.47
N ARG A 119 -5.29 -9.15 -5.38
CA ARG A 119 -6.70 -8.71 -5.38
C ARG A 119 -6.85 -7.22 -5.64
N ILE A 120 -5.92 -6.41 -5.15
CA ILE A 120 -5.92 -4.95 -5.35
C ILE A 120 -5.46 -4.57 -6.76
N THR A 121 -4.44 -5.27 -7.27
CA THR A 121 -3.74 -4.85 -8.49
C THR A 121 -4.28 -5.47 -9.76
N SER A 122 -4.90 -6.64 -9.66
CA SER A 122 -5.42 -7.35 -10.83
C SER A 122 -6.66 -6.67 -11.41
N PRO A 123 -6.67 -6.34 -12.71
CA PRO A 123 -7.83 -5.75 -13.39
C PRO A 123 -9.11 -6.60 -13.29
N LYS A 124 -8.96 -7.91 -13.08
CA LYS A 124 -10.10 -8.84 -12.94
C LYS A 124 -10.96 -8.55 -11.72
N HIS A 125 -10.37 -8.06 -10.65
CA HIS A 125 -11.08 -7.76 -9.40
C HIS A 125 -11.71 -6.37 -9.40
N LYS A 126 -11.41 -5.53 -10.38
CA LYS A 126 -11.98 -4.18 -10.52
C LYS A 126 -11.92 -3.37 -9.21
N CYS A 127 -10.84 -3.55 -8.45
CA CYS A 127 -10.66 -2.81 -7.20
C CYS A 127 -10.59 -1.32 -7.49
N GLU A 128 -11.53 -0.56 -6.97
CA GLU A 128 -11.64 0.88 -7.16
C GLU A 128 -10.44 1.62 -6.57
N LYS A 129 -10.02 2.69 -7.23
CA LYS A 129 -9.04 3.64 -6.74
C LYS A 129 -9.59 5.04 -6.97
N THR A 130 -9.70 5.82 -5.90
CA THR A 130 -10.20 7.19 -5.96
C THR A 130 -9.05 8.17 -5.80
N TYR A 131 -8.99 9.09 -6.73
CA TYR A 131 -7.98 10.13 -6.80
C TYR A 131 -8.63 11.51 -6.71
N ARG A 132 -8.05 12.37 -5.90
CA ARG A 132 -8.28 13.81 -5.94
C ARG A 132 -7.34 14.41 -6.97
N VAL A 133 -7.88 15.17 -7.88
CA VAL A 133 -7.17 15.70 -9.05
C VAL A 133 -7.39 17.19 -9.12
N TRP A 134 -6.32 17.95 -9.23
CA TRP A 134 -6.36 19.37 -9.54
C TRP A 134 -5.89 19.57 -10.99
N LEU A 135 -6.66 20.29 -11.76
CA LEU A 135 -6.43 20.50 -13.18
C LEU A 135 -5.90 21.90 -13.42
N VAL A 136 -5.06 22.05 -14.45
CA VAL A 136 -4.52 23.34 -14.87
C VAL A 136 -5.59 24.23 -15.49
N ASP A 137 -6.43 23.65 -16.35
CA ASP A 137 -7.48 24.36 -17.05
C ASP A 137 -8.86 24.05 -16.46
N ALA A 138 -9.84 24.90 -16.79
CA ALA A 138 -11.22 24.74 -16.34
C ALA A 138 -11.82 23.35 -16.66
N ILE A 139 -12.70 22.90 -15.80
CA ILE A 139 -13.42 21.64 -15.97
C ILE A 139 -14.49 21.86 -17.06
N GLU A 140 -14.43 21.07 -18.14
CA GLU A 140 -15.43 21.12 -19.18
C GLU A 140 -16.72 20.39 -18.76
N PRO A 141 -17.90 20.93 -19.14
CA PRO A 141 -19.18 20.38 -18.70
C PRO A 141 -19.43 18.90 -19.09
N ASP A 142 -18.77 18.42 -20.14
CA ASP A 142 -18.94 17.07 -20.67
C ASP A 142 -17.94 16.04 -20.11
N TYR A 143 -17.05 16.44 -19.20
CA TYR A 143 -16.07 15.53 -18.62
C TYR A 143 -16.73 14.34 -17.91
N VAL A 144 -17.76 14.58 -17.11
CA VAL A 144 -18.46 13.52 -16.37
C VAL A 144 -18.97 12.45 -17.32
N GLU A 145 -19.61 12.84 -18.43
CA GLU A 145 -20.13 11.91 -19.43
C GLU A 145 -19.01 11.18 -20.17
N LYS A 146 -17.97 11.89 -20.61
CA LYS A 146 -16.82 11.30 -21.31
C LYS A 146 -16.10 10.26 -20.45
N PHE A 147 -15.85 10.56 -19.17
CA PHE A 147 -15.23 9.61 -18.27
C PHE A 147 -16.10 8.37 -18.02
N ALA A 148 -17.43 8.53 -17.93
CA ALA A 148 -18.37 7.42 -17.78
C ALA A 148 -18.45 6.52 -19.04
N GLN A 149 -18.12 7.03 -20.23
CA GLN A 149 -18.05 6.25 -21.47
C GLN A 149 -16.71 5.57 -21.68
N GLY A 150 -15.65 6.04 -20.99
CA GLY A 150 -14.28 5.65 -21.20
C GLY A 150 -13.54 6.55 -22.19
N ILE A 151 -12.24 6.70 -21.99
CA ILE A 151 -11.38 7.64 -22.73
C ILE A 151 -10.42 6.85 -23.62
N GLU A 152 -10.34 7.22 -24.90
CA GLU A 152 -9.32 6.70 -25.80
C GLU A 152 -7.95 7.26 -25.44
N LEU A 153 -7.00 6.36 -25.17
CA LEU A 153 -5.64 6.72 -24.82
C LEU A 153 -4.69 6.42 -25.97
N ARG A 154 -3.78 7.34 -26.25
CA ARG A 154 -2.74 7.14 -27.25
C ARG A 154 -1.94 5.86 -26.94
N ASN A 155 -1.72 5.01 -27.94
CA ASN A 155 -1.01 3.73 -27.87
C ASN A 155 -1.72 2.62 -27.05
N GLU A 156 -2.99 2.80 -26.70
CA GLU A 156 -3.85 1.73 -26.19
C GLU A 156 -4.76 1.22 -27.32
N ARG A 157 -5.08 -0.08 -27.29
CA ARG A 157 -5.98 -0.69 -28.28
C ARG A 157 -7.45 -0.45 -27.96
N GLU A 158 -7.74 -0.41 -26.67
CA GLU A 158 -9.09 -0.26 -26.14
C GLU A 158 -9.15 1.02 -25.28
N PRO A 159 -10.29 1.70 -25.27
CA PRO A 159 -10.51 2.81 -24.34
C PRO A 159 -10.28 2.38 -22.88
N THR A 160 -10.21 3.33 -22.00
CA THR A 160 -10.25 3.02 -20.56
C THR A 160 -11.61 2.44 -20.19
N LEU A 161 -11.64 1.65 -19.12
CA LEU A 161 -12.93 1.27 -18.53
C LEU A 161 -13.67 2.54 -18.08
N PRO A 162 -15.03 2.49 -18.00
CA PRO A 162 -15.82 3.55 -17.42
C PRO A 162 -15.28 3.99 -16.07
N ALA A 163 -15.18 5.31 -15.88
CA ALA A 163 -14.71 5.91 -14.65
C ALA A 163 -15.76 6.86 -14.10
N HIS A 164 -15.79 7.02 -12.79
CA HIS A 164 -16.69 7.96 -12.12
C HIS A 164 -15.93 9.24 -11.79
N LEU A 165 -16.40 10.36 -12.33
CA LEU A 165 -15.85 11.68 -12.08
C LEU A 165 -16.88 12.53 -11.35
N GLU A 166 -16.46 13.14 -10.25
CA GLU A 166 -17.25 14.06 -9.43
C GLU A 166 -16.52 15.40 -9.35
N ILE A 167 -17.22 16.50 -9.63
CA ILE A 167 -16.69 17.85 -9.49
C ILE A 167 -16.80 18.25 -8.02
N VAL A 168 -15.65 18.51 -7.37
CA VAL A 168 -15.59 18.88 -5.95
C VAL A 168 -15.61 20.40 -5.81
N ASN A 169 -14.74 21.08 -6.54
CA ASN A 169 -14.64 22.53 -6.50
C ASN A 169 -14.29 23.07 -7.91
N GLU A 170 -15.31 23.60 -8.59
CA GLU A 170 -15.17 24.11 -9.95
C GLU A 170 -14.20 25.33 -10.02
N ALA A 171 -14.21 26.17 -8.99
CA ALA A 171 -13.37 27.36 -8.94
C ALA A 171 -11.88 27.04 -8.79
N GLU A 172 -11.56 25.87 -8.22
CA GLU A 172 -10.18 25.39 -8.05
C GLU A 172 -9.84 24.26 -9.04
N ASN A 173 -10.70 24.00 -10.01
CA ASN A 173 -10.55 22.90 -10.98
C ASN A 173 -10.30 21.54 -10.33
N GLU A 174 -10.98 21.28 -9.20
CA GLU A 174 -10.78 20.11 -8.36
C GLU A 174 -11.87 19.07 -8.61
N VAL A 175 -11.46 17.83 -8.88
CA VAL A 175 -12.36 16.70 -9.10
C VAL A 175 -11.93 15.47 -8.31
N LEU A 176 -12.88 14.57 -8.02
CA LEU A 176 -12.60 13.19 -7.61
C LEU A 176 -12.81 12.27 -8.82
N LEU A 177 -11.81 11.44 -9.10
CA LEU A 177 -11.87 10.44 -10.15
C LEU A 177 -11.68 9.05 -9.57
N THR A 178 -12.70 8.18 -9.76
CA THR A 178 -12.62 6.76 -9.38
C THR A 178 -12.49 5.90 -10.62
N ILE A 179 -11.42 5.10 -10.65
CA ILE A 179 -11.11 4.14 -11.70
C ILE A 179 -11.00 2.72 -11.14
N VAL A 180 -11.23 1.69 -11.98
CA VAL A 180 -11.20 0.27 -11.60
C VAL A 180 -10.04 -0.50 -12.24
N GLU A 181 -9.15 0.17 -12.92
CA GLU A 181 -7.97 -0.36 -13.58
C GLU A 181 -6.72 0.49 -13.25
N GLY A 182 -5.58 0.19 -13.84
CA GLY A 182 -4.33 0.93 -13.55
C GLY A 182 -3.37 0.86 -14.73
N LYS A 183 -3.70 1.51 -15.86
CA LYS A 183 -2.76 1.67 -16.98
C LYS A 183 -1.65 2.67 -16.60
N TYR A 184 -0.54 2.60 -17.32
CA TYR A 184 0.59 3.51 -17.11
C TYR A 184 0.16 4.98 -17.20
N HIS A 185 0.40 5.76 -16.14
CA HIS A 185 0.00 7.18 -15.98
C HIS A 185 -1.47 7.45 -16.37
N GLN A 186 -2.38 6.53 -16.04
CA GLN A 186 -3.73 6.52 -16.59
C GLN A 186 -4.48 7.83 -16.36
N VAL A 187 -4.58 8.31 -15.13
CA VAL A 187 -5.33 9.53 -14.78
C VAL A 187 -4.81 10.73 -15.57
N LYS A 188 -3.50 10.94 -15.59
CA LYS A 188 -2.87 12.04 -16.33
C LYS A 188 -3.14 11.96 -17.83
N ARG A 189 -3.07 10.75 -18.40
CA ARG A 189 -3.33 10.51 -19.83
C ARG A 189 -4.79 10.70 -20.19
N MET A 190 -5.73 10.36 -19.28
CA MET A 190 -7.17 10.57 -19.52
C MET A 190 -7.49 12.07 -19.65
N PHE A 191 -7.01 12.91 -18.75
CA PHE A 191 -7.20 14.35 -18.86
C PHE A 191 -6.45 14.95 -20.05
N ALA A 192 -5.23 14.50 -20.34
CA ALA A 192 -4.46 14.93 -21.51
C ALA A 192 -5.17 14.60 -22.83
N ALA A 193 -5.86 13.46 -22.93
CA ALA A 193 -6.66 13.10 -24.10
C ALA A 193 -7.85 14.05 -24.33
N LEU A 194 -8.33 14.70 -23.26
CA LEU A 194 -9.38 15.73 -23.33
C LEU A 194 -8.83 17.16 -23.46
N GLY A 195 -7.52 17.32 -23.62
CA GLY A 195 -6.87 18.62 -23.82
C GLY A 195 -6.56 19.38 -22.53
N ASN A 196 -6.74 18.76 -21.35
CA ASN A 196 -6.42 19.33 -20.04
C ASN A 196 -5.15 18.68 -19.45
N LYS A 197 -4.62 19.25 -18.38
CA LYS A 197 -3.43 18.75 -17.70
C LYS A 197 -3.68 18.62 -16.21
N VAL A 198 -3.23 17.50 -15.63
CA VAL A 198 -3.20 17.30 -14.19
C VAL A 198 -2.05 18.11 -13.59
N GLU A 199 -2.33 18.99 -12.66
CA GLU A 199 -1.36 19.76 -11.90
C GLU A 199 -0.91 18.98 -10.66
N HIS A 200 -1.90 18.52 -9.86
CA HIS A 200 -1.65 17.68 -8.70
C HIS A 200 -2.52 16.43 -8.72
N LEU A 201 -1.98 15.32 -8.25
CA LEU A 201 -2.66 14.04 -8.18
C LEU A 201 -2.42 13.40 -6.81
N HIS A 202 -3.52 13.06 -6.13
CA HIS A 202 -3.47 12.47 -4.81
C HIS A 202 -4.43 11.28 -4.73
N ARG A 203 -3.93 10.10 -4.34
CA ARG A 203 -4.80 8.94 -4.16
C ARG A 203 -5.31 8.88 -2.73
N GLU A 204 -6.63 9.00 -2.56
CA GLU A 204 -7.28 9.01 -1.25
C GLU A 204 -7.75 7.62 -0.83
N ARG A 205 -8.15 6.75 -1.79
CA ARG A 205 -8.83 5.49 -1.47
C ARG A 205 -8.42 4.36 -2.42
N ILE A 206 -8.35 3.15 -1.87
CA ILE A 206 -8.23 1.88 -2.60
C ILE A 206 -9.28 0.92 -2.04
N GLY A 207 -10.26 0.53 -2.86
CA GLY A 207 -11.42 -0.23 -2.39
C GLY A 207 -12.16 0.54 -1.29
N SER A 208 -12.34 -0.06 -0.13
CA SER A 208 -12.90 0.58 1.07
C SER A 208 -11.84 1.20 1.99
N ILE A 209 -10.55 1.00 1.71
CA ILE A 209 -9.46 1.57 2.53
C ILE A 209 -9.25 3.02 2.14
N VAL A 210 -9.48 3.93 3.07
CA VAL A 210 -9.27 5.37 2.94
C VAL A 210 -7.96 5.75 3.63
N LEU A 211 -7.21 6.69 3.03
CA LEU A 211 -6.02 7.25 3.66
C LEU A 211 -6.38 7.85 5.02
N ASP A 212 -5.66 7.46 6.04
CA ASP A 212 -5.90 7.94 7.41
C ASP A 212 -5.52 9.42 7.52
N GLU A 213 -6.47 10.24 7.93
CA GLU A 213 -6.30 11.69 8.07
C GLU A 213 -5.29 12.09 9.16
N ALA A 214 -4.96 11.16 10.07
CA ALA A 214 -3.96 11.38 11.11
C ALA A 214 -2.51 11.22 10.61
N LEU A 215 -2.32 10.67 9.40
CA LEU A 215 -0.98 10.51 8.81
C LEU A 215 -0.53 11.79 8.10
N GLU A 216 0.68 12.21 8.36
CA GLU A 216 1.40 13.22 7.60
C GLU A 216 2.11 12.58 6.39
N PRO A 217 2.46 13.36 5.33
CA PRO A 217 3.24 12.83 4.20
C PRO A 217 4.57 12.20 4.66
N GLY A 218 4.74 10.91 4.36
CA GLY A 218 5.87 10.10 4.80
C GLY A 218 5.58 9.18 5.97
N ASP A 219 4.49 9.40 6.69
CA ASP A 219 4.05 8.53 7.77
C ASP A 219 3.38 7.26 7.26
N TYR A 220 3.42 6.21 8.09
CA TYR A 220 2.75 4.95 7.80
C TYR A 220 2.19 4.32 9.08
N ARG A 221 1.24 3.42 8.92
CA ARG A 221 0.71 2.56 9.98
C ARG A 221 0.37 1.16 9.46
N VAL A 222 0.27 0.23 10.35
CA VAL A 222 -0.30 -1.09 10.06
C VAL A 222 -1.81 -0.95 9.79
N LEU A 223 -2.34 -1.69 8.82
CA LEU A 223 -3.78 -1.78 8.58
C LEU A 223 -4.48 -2.52 9.72
N THR A 224 -5.70 -2.14 10.01
CA THR A 224 -6.57 -2.90 10.91
C THR A 224 -7.01 -4.21 10.27
N GLU A 225 -7.45 -5.19 11.08
CA GLU A 225 -7.99 -6.45 10.56
C GLU A 225 -9.20 -6.21 9.63
N GLU A 226 -10.04 -5.24 9.96
CA GLU A 226 -11.20 -4.87 9.14
C GLU A 226 -10.79 -4.32 7.76
N GLU A 227 -9.77 -3.46 7.72
CA GLU A 227 -9.21 -2.94 6.46
C GLU A 227 -8.63 -4.08 5.60
N VAL A 228 -7.88 -4.99 6.21
CA VAL A 228 -7.30 -6.15 5.50
C VAL A 228 -8.40 -7.05 4.94
N GLU A 229 -9.43 -7.38 5.73
CA GLU A 229 -10.55 -8.22 5.31
C GLU A 229 -11.41 -7.58 4.24
N SER A 230 -11.50 -6.26 4.21
CA SER A 230 -12.31 -5.52 3.24
C SER A 230 -11.90 -5.78 1.79
N VAL A 231 -10.63 -6.08 1.56
CA VAL A 231 -10.08 -6.43 0.23
C VAL A 231 -10.40 -7.87 -0.15
N LEU A 232 -10.76 -8.72 0.82
CA LEU A 232 -11.03 -10.14 0.60
C LEU A 232 -12.49 -10.41 0.20
N LYS A 233 -13.38 -9.46 0.40
CA LYS A 233 -14.81 -9.50 0.06
C LYS A 233 -15.06 -9.04 -1.36
#